data_2454b5da35f652156865f047f9fd8577
#
_entry.id   2454b5da35f652156865f047f9fd8577
#
_cell.length_a   1.000
_cell.length_b   1.000
_cell.length_c   1.000
_cell.angle_alpha   90.00
_cell.angle_beta   90.00
_cell.angle_gamma   90.00
#
_symmetry.space_group_name_H-M   'P 1'
#
loop_
_entity.id
_entity.type
_entity.pdbx_description
1 polymer ?
#
loop_
_entity_poly.entity_id
_entity_poly.type
_entity_poly.pdbx_seq_one_letter_code
_entity_poly.pdbx_strand_id
1 'polypeptide(L)'
;MNFLAAAKATTKPQPMPHQQAAWAYAWELLSLEEQQEFLSKFRSDPAPKATLAWEPAAKLIREFEGFEANAYVCPAGVVTIGWGFTKWGDRPVRLGETISREIADAMLSDLIENKIVPALKQTVPGWLTLPANRQNALISFAYNVGWHFCGSSDFVSISKCLRESNYNAVPAALMLYINPGTPSEPGLRRRREAEGKLWGISTKATSVLLKVPYEYQLDNGPTGYRECFSSSCAMIAKYYGKVKSDDEYNAIRAKYGDTTLVEAQLTALRSLKLQARFVTNAAPGLIETELRDGKRPVAVGWLHQGPITAPTGGGHWSVLIGFDPANWICNDPNGEANLVAGGYENHTKGAGIKYSKANFNRRWCEIDGAATGWAILVKP
;
A
#
# COMPACT_ATOMS: atom_id res chain seq x y z
N MET A 1 4.25 15.21 6.35
CA MET A 1 3.11 15.11 5.42
C MET A 1 3.17 16.34 4.56
N ASN A 2 3.24 16.20 3.23
CA ASN A 2 3.16 17.36 2.36
C ASN A 2 1.80 18.03 2.64
N PHE A 3 1.76 19.35 2.93
CA PHE A 3 0.54 20.12 3.15
C PHE A 3 -0.52 19.84 2.07
N LEU A 4 -0.09 19.70 0.82
CA LEU A 4 -0.95 19.34 -0.30
C LEU A 4 -1.61 17.98 -0.13
N ALA A 5 -0.91 16.98 0.43
CA ALA A 5 -1.48 15.66 0.67
C ALA A 5 -2.49 15.67 1.82
N ALA A 6 -2.20 16.43 2.90
CA ALA A 6 -3.14 16.62 3.99
C ALA A 6 -4.38 17.42 3.58
N ALA A 7 -4.19 18.49 2.81
CA ALA A 7 -5.27 19.31 2.28
C ALA A 7 -6.14 18.55 1.26
N LYS A 8 -5.54 17.73 0.38
CA LYS A 8 -6.26 16.86 -0.55
C LYS A 8 -7.10 15.79 0.16
N ALA A 9 -6.65 15.32 1.32
CA ALA A 9 -7.39 14.30 2.09
C ALA A 9 -8.64 14.86 2.79
N THR A 10 -8.69 16.18 3.02
CA THR A 10 -9.75 16.82 3.82
C THR A 10 -10.74 17.66 3.03
N THR A 11 -10.44 18.01 1.78
CA THR A 11 -11.30 18.88 0.95
C THR A 11 -12.05 18.11 -0.11
N LYS A 12 -13.38 18.30 -0.16
CA LYS A 12 -14.25 17.91 -1.28
C LYS A 12 -15.02 19.16 -1.74
N PRO A 13 -14.94 19.53 -3.04
CA PRO A 13 -14.21 18.87 -4.14
C PRO A 13 -12.69 19.06 -4.04
N GLN A 14 -11.93 18.19 -4.74
CA GLN A 14 -10.46 18.29 -4.81
C GLN A 14 -10.03 19.66 -5.36
N PRO A 15 -9.02 20.31 -4.76
CA PRO A 15 -8.60 21.63 -5.19
C PRO A 15 -8.01 21.61 -6.61
N MET A 16 -8.34 22.63 -7.37
CA MET A 16 -7.81 22.83 -8.73
C MET A 16 -6.28 23.05 -8.69
N PRO A 17 -5.53 22.74 -9.77
CA PRO A 17 -4.07 22.84 -9.79
C PRO A 17 -3.52 24.22 -9.33
N HIS A 18 -4.18 25.32 -9.70
CA HIS A 18 -3.79 26.66 -9.27
C HIS A 18 -4.02 26.89 -7.76
N GLN A 19 -5.05 26.28 -7.17
CA GLN A 19 -5.30 26.32 -5.72
C GLN A 19 -4.26 25.49 -4.97
N GLN A 20 -3.82 24.37 -5.54
CA GLN A 20 -2.74 23.56 -4.98
C GLN A 20 -1.41 24.31 -4.94
N ALA A 21 -1.10 25.06 -5.99
CA ALA A 21 0.08 25.92 -6.05
C ALA A 21 0.01 27.07 -5.02
N ALA A 22 -1.15 27.71 -4.87
CA ALA A 22 -1.37 28.76 -3.88
C ALA A 22 -1.25 28.23 -2.45
N TRP A 23 -1.74 27.03 -2.19
CA TRP A 23 -1.60 26.41 -0.86
C TRP A 23 -0.17 25.96 -0.55
N ALA A 24 0.58 25.50 -1.56
CA ALA A 24 1.99 25.19 -1.38
C ALA A 24 2.78 26.45 -1.03
N TYR A 25 2.53 27.56 -1.74
CA TYR A 25 3.15 28.85 -1.46
C TYR A 25 2.76 29.40 -0.08
N ALA A 26 1.48 29.35 0.30
CA ALA A 26 1.02 29.77 1.62
C ALA A 26 1.68 28.94 2.75
N TRP A 27 1.88 27.63 2.52
CA TRP A 27 2.58 26.75 3.47
C TRP A 27 4.04 27.14 3.66
N GLU A 28 4.73 27.53 2.59
CA GLU A 28 6.14 27.97 2.64
C GLU A 28 6.32 29.31 3.37
N LEU A 29 5.27 30.12 3.46
CA LEU A 29 5.27 31.38 4.18
C LEU A 29 5.05 31.23 5.69
N LEU A 30 4.53 30.09 6.16
CA LEU A 30 4.33 29.82 7.57
C LEU A 30 5.66 29.50 8.26
N SER A 31 5.85 30.03 9.46
CA SER A 31 6.92 29.60 10.34
C SER A 31 6.76 28.13 10.73
N LEU A 32 7.82 27.50 11.22
CA LEU A 32 7.78 26.12 11.71
C LEU A 32 6.72 25.91 12.79
N GLU A 33 6.55 26.88 13.67
CA GLU A 33 5.58 26.83 14.75
C GLU A 33 4.14 26.89 14.21
N GLU A 34 3.87 27.77 13.27
CA GLU A 34 2.57 27.87 12.58
C GLU A 34 2.25 26.64 11.74
N GLN A 35 3.26 26.05 11.08
CA GLN A 35 3.09 24.78 10.38
C GLN A 35 2.76 23.63 11.32
N GLN A 36 3.38 23.60 12.50
CA GLN A 36 3.10 22.60 13.53
C GLN A 36 1.72 22.81 14.15
N GLU A 37 1.35 24.05 14.46
CA GLU A 37 0.02 24.40 14.98
C GLU A 37 -1.07 24.06 13.95
N PHE A 38 -0.87 24.39 12.69
CA PHE A 38 -1.79 24.05 11.62
C PHE A 38 -1.98 22.53 11.50
N LEU A 39 -0.88 21.75 11.46
CA LEU A 39 -0.94 20.29 11.43
C LEU A 39 -1.60 19.71 12.68
N SER A 40 -1.43 20.34 13.85
CA SER A 40 -2.07 19.89 15.09
C SER A 40 -3.60 20.06 15.06
N LYS A 41 -4.09 21.15 14.46
CA LYS A 41 -5.53 21.44 14.30
C LYS A 41 -6.23 20.48 13.30
N PHE A 42 -5.51 19.91 12.35
CA PHE A 42 -6.02 18.88 11.44
C PHE A 42 -5.89 17.45 12.01
N ARG A 43 -5.27 17.30 13.18
CA ARG A 43 -5.18 16.03 13.93
C ARG A 43 -6.32 15.86 14.94
N SER A 44 -7.54 16.20 14.58
CA SER A 44 -8.71 15.73 15.34
C SER A 44 -8.93 14.25 15.02
N ASP A 45 -8.47 13.42 15.89
CA ASP A 45 -8.32 11.98 16.01
C ASP A 45 -6.96 11.43 15.52
N PRO A 46 -6.19 10.78 16.40
CA PRO A 46 -5.14 9.90 15.93
C PRO A 46 -5.83 8.76 15.19
N ALA A 47 -5.88 8.86 13.87
CA ALA A 47 -6.15 7.68 13.06
C ALA A 47 -5.27 6.56 13.63
N PRO A 48 -5.81 5.37 13.95
CA PRO A 48 -4.99 4.28 14.43
C PRO A 48 -3.85 4.14 13.44
N LYS A 49 -2.59 4.12 13.92
CA LYS A 49 -1.39 3.98 13.08
C LYS A 49 -1.67 2.82 12.12
N ALA A 50 -2.12 3.15 10.90
CA ALA A 50 -2.20 2.16 9.85
C ALA A 50 -0.78 1.64 9.75
N THR A 51 -0.59 0.34 10.00
CA THR A 51 0.70 -0.30 9.79
C THR A 51 0.99 -0.12 8.31
N LEU A 52 1.86 0.82 7.98
CA LEU A 52 2.22 1.11 6.60
C LEU A 52 2.72 -0.19 5.98
N ALA A 53 2.32 -0.49 4.75
CA ALA A 53 2.81 -1.67 4.02
C ALA A 53 4.35 -1.73 4.02
N TRP A 54 5.00 -0.58 4.21
CA TRP A 54 6.45 -0.38 4.20
C TRP A 54 7.05 -0.18 5.60
N GLU A 55 6.31 -0.44 6.67
CA GLU A 55 6.82 -0.28 8.05
C GLU A 55 8.07 -1.11 8.35
N PRO A 56 8.23 -2.36 7.86
CA PRO A 56 9.49 -3.09 8.04
C PRO A 56 10.68 -2.38 7.39
N ALA A 57 10.52 -1.75 6.22
CA ALA A 57 11.56 -0.95 5.58
C ALA A 57 11.82 0.34 6.36
N ALA A 58 10.76 1.08 6.73
CA ALA A 58 10.87 2.31 7.50
C ALA A 58 11.55 2.08 8.86
N LYS A 59 11.26 0.94 9.50
CA LYS A 59 11.94 0.52 10.73
C LYS A 59 13.44 0.35 10.54
N LEU A 60 13.87 -0.37 9.49
CA LEU A 60 15.31 -0.52 9.18
C LEU A 60 15.95 0.82 8.87
N ILE A 61 15.30 1.67 8.06
CA ILE A 61 15.82 3.00 7.74
C ILE A 61 16.05 3.80 9.03
N ARG A 62 15.06 3.87 9.92
CA ARG A 62 15.17 4.57 11.20
C ARG A 62 16.27 4.02 12.09
N GLU A 63 16.45 2.69 12.10
CA GLU A 63 17.49 2.03 12.89
C GLU A 63 18.91 2.40 12.43
N PHE A 64 19.12 2.47 11.10
CA PHE A 64 20.47 2.68 10.55
C PHE A 64 20.81 4.16 10.31
N GLU A 65 19.84 5.03 10.06
CA GLU A 65 20.08 6.47 9.88
C GLU A 65 20.21 7.18 11.25
N GLY A 66 19.52 6.71 12.29
CA GLY A 66 19.38 7.44 13.54
C GLY A 66 18.51 8.69 13.39
N PHE A 67 18.00 9.23 14.51
CA PHE A 67 17.18 10.43 14.49
C PHE A 67 17.95 11.63 15.06
N GLU A 68 18.12 12.67 14.20
CA GLU A 68 18.73 13.93 14.60
C GLU A 68 17.70 15.06 14.49
N ALA A 69 17.26 15.58 15.65
CA ALA A 69 16.26 16.65 15.70
C ALA A 69 16.77 17.97 15.15
N ASN A 70 18.07 18.23 15.29
CA ASN A 70 18.72 19.47 14.86
C ASN A 70 19.52 19.22 13.58
N ALA A 71 19.46 20.15 12.64
CA ALA A 71 20.27 20.07 11.44
C ALA A 71 21.77 20.11 11.78
N TYR A 72 22.52 19.18 11.20
CA TYR A 72 23.97 19.02 11.39
C TYR A 72 24.68 18.79 10.07
N VAL A 73 26.00 18.96 10.05
CA VAL A 73 26.84 18.62 8.89
C VAL A 73 27.28 17.17 9.02
N CYS A 74 26.83 16.33 8.08
CA CYS A 74 27.25 14.92 8.08
C CYS A 74 28.72 14.77 7.64
N PRO A 75 29.36 13.58 7.82
CA PRO A 75 30.76 13.38 7.44
C PRO A 75 31.08 13.66 5.96
N ALA A 76 30.06 13.61 5.08
CA ALA A 76 30.19 13.96 3.67
C ALA A 76 30.09 15.49 3.40
N GLY A 77 30.02 16.33 4.45
CA GLY A 77 29.92 17.78 4.33
C GLY A 77 28.53 18.32 3.96
N VAL A 78 27.49 17.50 4.01
CA VAL A 78 26.13 17.89 3.64
C VAL A 78 25.29 18.16 4.89
N VAL A 79 24.52 19.26 4.89
CA VAL A 79 23.59 19.57 5.99
C VAL A 79 22.42 18.58 5.97
N THR A 80 22.20 17.92 7.09
CA THR A 80 21.29 16.77 7.22
C THR A 80 20.41 16.93 8.48
N ILE A 81 19.19 16.40 8.44
CA ILE A 81 18.24 16.46 9.57
C ILE A 81 17.34 15.20 9.59
N GLY A 82 16.74 14.92 10.74
CA GLY A 82 15.75 13.83 10.90
C GLY A 82 16.35 12.46 10.69
N TRP A 83 15.83 11.69 9.76
CA TRP A 83 16.30 10.37 9.37
C TRP A 83 17.33 10.40 8.22
N GLY A 84 18.19 11.42 8.17
CA GLY A 84 19.18 11.54 7.11
C GLY A 84 18.73 12.42 5.93
N PHE A 85 17.69 13.25 6.10
CA PHE A 85 17.22 14.13 5.04
C PHE A 85 18.18 15.28 4.77
N THR A 86 18.53 15.47 3.50
CA THR A 86 19.33 16.60 3.02
C THR A 86 18.45 17.68 2.39
N LYS A 87 17.19 17.40 2.20
CA LYS A 87 16.18 18.32 1.68
C LYS A 87 14.94 18.34 2.56
N TRP A 88 14.32 19.51 2.65
CA TRP A 88 13.02 19.73 3.25
C TRP A 88 12.06 20.18 2.14
N GLY A 89 11.24 19.25 1.64
CA GLY A 89 10.54 19.44 0.37
C GLY A 89 11.55 19.53 -0.78
N ASP A 90 11.47 20.58 -1.58
CA ASP A 90 12.37 20.79 -2.73
C ASP A 90 13.62 21.62 -2.40
N ARG A 91 13.72 22.20 -1.20
CA ARG A 91 14.86 23.01 -0.79
C ARG A 91 15.88 22.23 0.05
N PRO A 92 17.18 22.62 0.03
CA PRO A 92 18.18 22.07 0.94
C PRO A 92 17.85 22.38 2.40
N VAL A 93 18.18 21.44 3.30
CA VAL A 93 18.19 21.66 4.76
C VAL A 93 19.26 22.69 5.11
N ARG A 94 18.99 23.54 6.10
CA ARG A 94 19.90 24.60 6.56
C ARG A 94 20.28 24.37 8.01
N LEU A 95 21.50 24.73 8.40
CA LEU A 95 21.92 24.72 9.79
C LEU A 95 21.02 25.64 10.64
N GLY A 96 20.71 25.18 11.85
CA GLY A 96 19.79 25.85 12.77
C GLY A 96 18.33 25.43 12.63
N GLU A 97 17.97 24.62 11.61
CA GLU A 97 16.63 24.05 11.48
C GLU A 97 16.43 22.87 12.46
N THR A 98 15.21 22.71 12.92
CA THR A 98 14.81 21.63 13.83
C THR A 98 13.59 20.87 13.29
N ILE A 99 13.51 19.57 13.57
CA ILE A 99 12.39 18.73 13.14
C ILE A 99 11.89 17.84 14.27
N SER A 100 10.58 17.69 14.41
CA SER A 100 10.04 16.68 15.31
C SER A 100 10.11 15.27 14.68
N ARG A 101 10.10 14.24 15.53
CA ARG A 101 10.08 12.84 15.05
C ARG A 101 8.86 12.53 14.20
N GLU A 102 7.70 13.09 14.54
CA GLU A 102 6.46 12.90 13.82
C GLU A 102 6.53 13.48 12.40
N ILE A 103 7.13 14.66 12.25
CA ILE A 103 7.34 15.28 10.93
C ILE A 103 8.35 14.47 10.13
N ALA A 104 9.44 14.04 10.74
CA ALA A 104 10.45 13.21 10.10
C ALA A 104 9.87 11.85 9.66
N ASP A 105 9.01 11.21 10.46
CA ASP A 105 8.31 9.98 10.11
C ASP A 105 7.33 10.20 8.94
N ALA A 106 6.62 11.33 8.91
CA ALA A 106 5.75 11.69 7.80
C ALA A 106 6.54 11.92 6.50
N MET A 107 7.68 12.61 6.58
CA MET A 107 8.59 12.81 5.43
C MET A 107 9.16 11.48 4.92
N LEU A 108 9.53 10.56 5.83
CA LEU A 108 10.02 9.24 5.45
C LEU A 108 8.93 8.43 4.72
N SER A 109 7.71 8.47 5.22
CA SER A 109 6.56 7.80 4.57
C SER A 109 6.30 8.37 3.18
N ASP A 110 6.29 9.70 3.06
CA ASP A 110 6.12 10.40 1.76
C ASP A 110 7.21 10.02 0.76
N LEU A 111 8.48 10.01 1.20
CA LEU A 111 9.62 9.63 0.36
C LEU A 111 9.52 8.17 -0.12
N ILE A 112 9.14 7.25 0.78
CA ILE A 112 8.97 5.85 0.41
C ILE A 112 7.82 5.71 -0.59
N GLU A 113 6.67 6.28 -0.32
CA GLU A 113 5.45 6.09 -1.11
C GLU A 113 5.50 6.81 -2.47
N ASN A 114 6.06 8.02 -2.50
CA ASN A 114 5.99 8.90 -3.67
C ASN A 114 7.27 8.96 -4.51
N LYS A 115 8.39 8.41 -4.01
CA LYS A 115 9.67 8.40 -4.75
C LYS A 115 10.26 7.00 -4.86
N ILE A 116 10.51 6.32 -3.72
CA ILE A 116 11.23 5.04 -3.73
C ILE A 116 10.40 3.93 -4.38
N VAL A 117 9.18 3.71 -3.90
CA VAL A 117 8.30 2.63 -4.41
C VAL A 117 7.98 2.81 -5.90
N PRO A 118 7.61 4.00 -6.40
CA PRO A 118 7.41 4.21 -7.84
C PRO A 118 8.65 3.92 -8.68
N ALA A 119 9.83 4.35 -8.23
CA ALA A 119 11.08 4.08 -8.95
C ALA A 119 11.42 2.58 -8.97
N LEU A 120 11.27 1.88 -7.84
CA LEU A 120 11.49 0.42 -7.77
C LEU A 120 10.48 -0.34 -8.61
N LYS A 121 9.23 0.10 -8.66
CA LYS A 121 8.20 -0.47 -9.53
C LYS A 121 8.58 -0.41 -11.01
N GLN A 122 9.22 0.68 -11.43
CA GLN A 122 9.66 0.86 -12.82
C GLN A 122 10.94 0.07 -13.16
N THR A 123 11.86 -0.05 -12.19
CA THR A 123 13.21 -0.56 -12.47
C THR A 123 13.43 -2.00 -12.04
N VAL A 124 12.70 -2.50 -11.03
CA VAL A 124 12.85 -3.87 -10.52
C VAL A 124 11.92 -4.83 -11.23
N PRO A 125 12.44 -5.79 -12.03
CA PRO A 125 11.61 -6.76 -12.71
C PRO A 125 10.78 -7.59 -11.73
N GLY A 126 9.50 -7.76 -12.02
CA GLY A 126 8.59 -8.55 -11.19
C GLY A 126 8.28 -7.92 -9.82
N TRP A 127 8.49 -6.63 -9.63
CA TRP A 127 8.25 -5.92 -8.36
C TRP A 127 6.91 -6.29 -7.70
N LEU A 128 5.83 -6.30 -8.48
CA LEU A 128 4.47 -6.57 -7.96
C LEU A 128 4.27 -8.02 -7.50
N THR A 129 5.12 -8.95 -7.96
CA THR A 129 5.08 -10.35 -7.58
C THR A 129 6.03 -10.70 -6.44
N LEU A 130 6.92 -9.76 -6.08
CA LEU A 130 7.81 -9.96 -4.94
C LEU A 130 7.00 -9.97 -3.63
N PRO A 131 7.26 -10.92 -2.73
CA PRO A 131 6.72 -10.90 -1.37
C PRO A 131 7.06 -9.60 -0.63
N ALA A 132 6.19 -9.15 0.26
CA ALA A 132 6.34 -7.88 0.97
C ALA A 132 7.68 -7.73 1.71
N ASN A 133 8.21 -8.80 2.30
CA ASN A 133 9.52 -8.78 2.96
C ASN A 133 10.65 -8.44 1.98
N ARG A 134 10.61 -8.95 0.74
CA ARG A 134 11.58 -8.66 -0.30
C ARG A 134 11.45 -7.23 -0.82
N GLN A 135 10.22 -6.76 -1.02
CA GLN A 135 9.97 -5.36 -1.36
C GLN A 135 10.51 -4.44 -0.27
N ASN A 136 10.23 -4.72 1.00
CA ASN A 136 10.72 -3.94 2.13
C ASN A 136 12.26 -3.93 2.24
N ALA A 137 12.92 -5.06 1.98
CA ALA A 137 14.39 -5.12 1.94
C ALA A 137 14.97 -4.22 0.84
N LEU A 138 14.37 -4.23 -0.37
CA LEU A 138 14.79 -3.37 -1.47
C LEU A 138 14.50 -1.89 -1.21
N ILE A 139 13.42 -1.55 -0.51
CA ILE A 139 13.13 -0.16 -0.11
C ILE A 139 14.22 0.36 0.83
N SER A 140 14.61 -0.42 1.86
CA SER A 140 15.71 -0.04 2.76
C SER A 140 17.03 0.11 2.01
N PHE A 141 17.34 -0.82 1.11
CA PHE A 141 18.53 -0.76 0.28
C PHE A 141 18.51 0.49 -0.62
N ALA A 142 17.41 0.74 -1.32
CA ALA A 142 17.22 1.89 -2.20
C ALA A 142 17.33 3.24 -1.48
N TYR A 143 16.86 3.32 -0.24
CA TYR A 143 17.03 4.51 0.59
C TYR A 143 18.50 4.87 0.79
N ASN A 144 19.33 3.85 1.04
CA ASN A 144 20.76 4.03 1.33
C ASN A 144 21.61 4.30 0.08
N VAL A 145 21.31 3.60 -1.05
CA VAL A 145 22.19 3.63 -2.23
C VAL A 145 21.59 4.41 -3.40
N GLY A 146 20.36 4.89 -3.25
CA GLY A 146 19.59 5.54 -4.31
C GLY A 146 18.56 4.59 -4.96
N TRP A 147 17.35 5.10 -5.20
CA TRP A 147 16.22 4.28 -5.67
C TRP A 147 16.25 3.91 -7.15
N HIS A 148 17.23 4.40 -7.91
CA HIS A 148 17.49 4.00 -9.29
C HIS A 148 18.65 2.98 -9.42
N PHE A 149 18.98 2.26 -8.34
CA PHE A 149 20.09 1.31 -8.34
C PHE A 149 19.92 0.18 -9.36
N CYS A 150 18.69 -0.30 -9.54
CA CYS A 150 18.42 -1.45 -10.40
C CYS A 150 18.61 -1.09 -11.88
N GLY A 151 19.61 -1.69 -12.50
CA GLY A 151 20.02 -1.40 -13.88
C GLY A 151 21.20 -0.42 -14.00
N SER A 152 21.63 0.22 -12.91
CA SER A 152 22.83 1.06 -12.90
C SER A 152 24.11 0.22 -12.97
N SER A 153 25.17 0.78 -13.56
CA SER A 153 26.49 0.17 -13.71
C SER A 153 27.14 -0.21 -12.37
N ASP A 154 26.82 0.52 -11.30
CA ASP A 154 27.41 0.31 -9.97
C ASP A 154 26.74 -0.84 -9.21
N PHE A 155 25.56 -1.28 -9.69
CA PHE A 155 24.73 -2.30 -9.02
C PHE A 155 24.46 -3.53 -9.88
N VAL A 156 25.44 -3.94 -10.70
CA VAL A 156 25.29 -5.04 -11.69
C VAL A 156 24.88 -6.35 -11.03
N SER A 157 25.51 -6.72 -9.92
CA SER A 157 25.32 -8.02 -9.27
C SER A 157 23.88 -8.18 -8.75
N ILE A 158 23.36 -7.23 -7.99
CA ILE A 158 21.98 -7.29 -7.49
C ILE A 158 20.98 -7.15 -8.62
N SER A 159 21.24 -6.27 -9.60
CA SER A 159 20.39 -6.10 -10.78
C SER A 159 20.29 -7.38 -11.61
N LYS A 160 21.39 -8.13 -11.75
CA LYS A 160 21.40 -9.44 -12.40
C LYS A 160 20.55 -10.45 -11.64
N CYS A 161 20.72 -10.57 -10.32
CA CYS A 161 19.93 -11.46 -9.49
C CYS A 161 18.42 -11.18 -9.64
N LEU A 162 18.01 -9.91 -9.68
CA LEU A 162 16.61 -9.51 -9.81
C LEU A 162 16.07 -9.81 -11.21
N ARG A 163 16.82 -9.52 -12.28
CA ARG A 163 16.42 -9.81 -13.67
C ARG A 163 16.27 -11.31 -13.95
N GLU A 164 17.16 -12.11 -13.40
CA GLU A 164 17.16 -13.57 -13.60
C GLU A 164 16.25 -14.30 -12.59
N SER A 165 15.55 -13.55 -11.73
CA SER A 165 14.73 -14.11 -10.63
C SER A 165 15.53 -15.05 -9.71
N ASN A 166 16.86 -14.87 -9.65
CA ASN A 166 17.76 -15.61 -8.75
C ASN A 166 17.70 -15.03 -7.34
N TYR A 167 16.55 -15.14 -6.72
CA TYR A 167 16.24 -14.52 -5.43
C TYR A 167 17.06 -15.08 -4.26
N ASN A 168 17.56 -16.31 -4.37
CA ASN A 168 18.40 -16.92 -3.35
C ASN A 168 19.80 -16.27 -3.28
N ALA A 169 20.25 -15.66 -4.36
CA ALA A 169 21.54 -14.99 -4.42
C ALA A 169 21.50 -13.53 -3.94
N VAL A 170 20.30 -12.93 -3.77
CA VAL A 170 20.14 -11.51 -3.41
C VAL A 170 20.80 -11.18 -2.06
N PRO A 171 20.67 -11.96 -0.97
CA PRO A 171 21.35 -11.64 0.29
C PRO A 171 22.87 -11.55 0.14
N ALA A 172 23.49 -12.46 -0.64
CA ALA A 172 24.92 -12.41 -0.93
C ALA A 172 25.28 -11.20 -1.82
N ALA A 173 24.44 -10.87 -2.80
CA ALA A 173 24.63 -9.69 -3.64
C ALA A 173 24.57 -8.38 -2.86
N LEU A 174 23.69 -8.26 -1.86
CA LEU A 174 23.61 -7.10 -0.96
C LEU A 174 24.96 -6.88 -0.25
N MET A 175 25.63 -7.93 0.21
CA MET A 175 26.90 -7.87 0.92
C MET A 175 28.07 -7.32 0.09
N LEU A 176 27.91 -7.13 -1.21
CA LEU A 176 28.92 -6.50 -2.06
C LEU A 176 28.94 -4.95 -1.89
N TYR A 177 27.92 -4.36 -1.27
CA TYR A 177 27.72 -2.90 -1.15
C TYR A 177 27.96 -2.43 0.29
N ILE A 178 29.16 -2.71 0.81
CA ILE A 178 29.59 -2.40 2.18
C ILE A 178 30.76 -1.42 2.24
N ASN A 179 31.26 -0.95 1.09
CA ASN A 179 32.45 -0.06 0.97
C ASN A 179 33.65 -0.61 1.78
N PRO A 180 34.25 -1.74 1.37
CA PRO A 180 35.30 -2.40 2.13
C PRO A 180 36.49 -1.48 2.40
N GLY A 181 37.07 -1.55 3.63
CA GLY A 181 38.23 -0.76 4.02
C GLY A 181 37.91 0.70 4.38
N THR A 182 36.66 1.12 4.41
CA THR A 182 36.26 2.47 4.82
C THR A 182 35.72 2.50 6.25
N PRO A 183 35.71 3.66 6.92
CA PRO A 183 35.08 3.81 8.25
C PRO A 183 33.58 3.45 8.29
N SER A 184 32.88 3.51 7.15
CA SER A 184 31.46 3.18 7.03
C SER A 184 31.20 1.66 6.89
N GLU A 185 32.22 0.86 6.58
CA GLU A 185 32.06 -0.59 6.35
C GLU A 185 31.32 -1.32 7.46
N PRO A 186 31.64 -1.16 8.77
CA PRO A 186 30.96 -1.90 9.81
C PRO A 186 29.46 -1.58 9.91
N GLY A 187 29.09 -0.33 9.67
CA GLY A 187 27.69 0.11 9.65
C GLY A 187 26.93 -0.44 8.44
N LEU A 188 27.53 -0.34 7.25
CA LEU A 188 26.95 -0.85 6.02
C LEU A 188 26.83 -2.37 6.04
N ARG A 189 27.80 -3.08 6.59
CA ARG A 189 27.75 -4.54 6.76
C ARG A 189 26.53 -4.95 7.60
N ARG A 190 26.36 -4.36 8.77
CA ARG A 190 25.18 -4.62 9.63
C ARG A 190 23.87 -4.31 8.90
N ARG A 191 23.82 -3.21 8.12
CA ARG A 191 22.63 -2.85 7.33
C ARG A 191 22.33 -3.89 6.26
N ARG A 192 23.32 -4.32 5.48
CA ARG A 192 23.17 -5.38 4.45
C ARG A 192 22.75 -6.71 5.05
N GLU A 193 23.31 -7.08 6.22
CA GLU A 193 22.88 -8.27 6.96
C GLU A 193 21.41 -8.19 7.39
N ALA A 194 20.96 -7.05 7.91
CA ALA A 194 19.58 -6.84 8.30
C ALA A 194 18.63 -6.86 7.09
N GLU A 195 19.02 -6.24 5.98
CA GLU A 195 18.26 -6.28 4.71
C GLU A 195 18.23 -7.70 4.13
N GLY A 196 19.36 -8.43 4.15
CA GLY A 196 19.42 -9.83 3.75
C GLY A 196 18.58 -10.74 4.64
N LYS A 197 18.56 -10.49 5.95
CA LYS A 197 17.66 -11.18 6.89
C LYS A 197 16.19 -10.88 6.59
N LEU A 198 15.85 -9.62 6.36
CA LEU A 198 14.49 -9.23 5.98
C LEU A 198 14.10 -9.87 4.63
N TRP A 199 15.00 -9.89 3.65
CA TRP A 199 14.81 -10.56 2.37
C TRP A 199 14.58 -12.06 2.53
N GLY A 200 15.42 -12.71 3.35
CA GLY A 200 15.39 -14.15 3.64
C GLY A 200 14.35 -14.56 4.69
N ILE A 201 13.71 -13.60 5.38
CA ILE A 201 12.50 -13.92 6.13
C ILE A 201 11.52 -14.46 5.10
N SER A 202 11.63 -15.78 4.88
CA SER A 202 10.52 -16.51 4.37
C SER A 202 9.37 -16.15 5.29
N THR A 203 8.49 -15.26 4.84
CA THR A 203 7.11 -15.47 5.18
C THR A 203 6.91 -16.88 4.68
N LYS A 204 7.09 -17.88 5.58
CA LYS A 204 6.61 -19.22 5.35
C LYS A 204 5.25 -18.94 4.76
N ALA A 205 5.10 -19.23 3.48
CA ALA A 205 3.88 -18.92 2.78
C ALA A 205 2.82 -19.77 3.44
N THR A 206 2.34 -19.23 4.54
CA THR A 206 1.29 -19.86 5.31
C THR A 206 0.08 -19.57 4.46
N SER A 207 -0.37 -20.57 3.74
CA SER A 207 -1.66 -20.49 3.06
C SER A 207 -2.69 -20.11 4.11
N VAL A 208 -3.42 -19.06 3.86
CA VAL A 208 -4.51 -18.59 4.72
C VAL A 208 -5.80 -18.76 3.95
N LEU A 209 -6.80 -19.31 4.61
CA LEU A 209 -8.16 -19.41 4.09
C LEU A 209 -9.14 -19.15 5.23
N LEU A 210 -9.91 -18.08 5.11
CA LEU A 210 -10.98 -17.74 6.02
C LEU A 210 -12.30 -18.37 5.53
N LYS A 211 -13.14 -18.81 6.46
CA LYS A 211 -14.47 -19.34 6.15
C LYS A 211 -15.47 -18.19 5.97
N VAL A 212 -15.34 -17.45 4.87
CA VAL A 212 -16.25 -16.36 4.53
C VAL A 212 -17.42 -16.91 3.72
N PRO A 213 -18.66 -16.70 4.17
CA PRO A 213 -19.84 -17.10 3.39
C PRO A 213 -19.85 -16.44 2.02
N TYR A 214 -20.26 -17.17 1.00
CA TYR A 214 -20.39 -16.66 -0.36
C TYR A 214 -21.79 -16.11 -0.59
N GLU A 215 -21.90 -14.98 -1.26
CA GLU A 215 -23.13 -14.38 -1.77
C GLU A 215 -22.99 -14.12 -3.27
N TYR A 216 -24.04 -14.45 -4.02
CA TYR A 216 -24.07 -14.34 -5.46
C TYR A 216 -24.89 -13.12 -5.89
N GLN A 217 -24.28 -12.17 -6.59
CA GLN A 217 -24.95 -10.90 -6.90
C GLN A 217 -26.12 -11.03 -7.88
N LEU A 218 -26.11 -12.04 -8.79
CA LEU A 218 -27.09 -12.10 -9.87
C LEU A 218 -28.44 -12.71 -9.45
N ASP A 219 -28.57 -13.20 -8.23
CA ASP A 219 -29.86 -13.61 -7.64
C ASP A 219 -30.61 -12.44 -6.97
N ASN A 220 -29.98 -11.27 -6.88
CA ASN A 220 -30.56 -10.03 -6.34
C ASN A 220 -31.57 -9.34 -7.30
N GLY A 221 -32.26 -10.10 -8.14
CA GLY A 221 -33.30 -9.61 -9.05
C GLY A 221 -32.76 -8.75 -10.22
N PRO A 222 -33.56 -7.84 -10.78
CA PRO A 222 -33.21 -7.10 -12.00
C PRO A 222 -31.98 -6.21 -11.88
N THR A 223 -31.57 -5.81 -10.68
CA THR A 223 -30.41 -4.94 -10.43
C THR A 223 -29.15 -5.70 -10.03
N GLY A 224 -29.23 -7.03 -9.92
CA GLY A 224 -28.11 -7.88 -9.49
C GLY A 224 -26.82 -7.66 -10.26
N TYR A 225 -26.90 -7.34 -11.56
CA TYR A 225 -25.72 -7.08 -12.39
C TYR A 225 -24.80 -5.95 -11.90
N ARG A 226 -25.29 -5.08 -10.99
CA ARG A 226 -24.54 -3.94 -10.44
C ARG A 226 -24.27 -4.08 -8.93
N GLU A 227 -24.65 -5.19 -8.31
CA GLU A 227 -24.60 -5.38 -6.85
C GLU A 227 -23.28 -5.95 -6.34
N CYS A 228 -22.23 -6.05 -7.17
CA CYS A 228 -20.94 -6.64 -6.78
C CYS A 228 -20.37 -6.03 -5.50
N PHE A 229 -20.46 -4.71 -5.33
CA PHE A 229 -19.96 -4.03 -4.15
C PHE A 229 -20.78 -4.37 -2.90
N SER A 230 -22.11 -4.34 -3.02
CA SER A 230 -23.01 -4.70 -1.91
C SER A 230 -22.85 -6.17 -1.51
N SER A 231 -22.86 -7.11 -2.46
CA SER A 231 -22.66 -8.53 -2.16
C SER A 231 -21.29 -8.80 -1.53
N SER A 232 -20.24 -8.07 -1.96
CA SER A 232 -18.92 -8.15 -1.31
C SER A 232 -18.95 -7.64 0.14
N CYS A 233 -19.60 -6.51 0.41
CA CYS A 233 -19.75 -6.00 1.76
C CYS A 233 -20.65 -6.90 2.62
N ALA A 234 -21.69 -7.48 2.02
CA ALA A 234 -22.58 -8.44 2.67
C ALA A 234 -21.84 -9.69 3.13
N MET A 235 -20.96 -10.28 2.28
CA MET A 235 -20.11 -11.41 2.65
C MET A 235 -19.27 -11.11 3.90
N ILE A 236 -18.72 -9.89 3.99
CA ILE A 236 -17.94 -9.46 5.17
C ILE A 236 -18.85 -9.28 6.39
N ALA A 237 -20.00 -8.63 6.24
CA ALA A 237 -20.96 -8.46 7.34
C ALA A 237 -21.48 -9.78 7.84
N LYS A 238 -21.74 -10.74 6.95
CA LYS A 238 -22.15 -12.11 7.27
C LYS A 238 -21.03 -12.90 7.96
N TYR A 239 -19.79 -12.73 7.55
CA TYR A 239 -18.62 -13.33 8.22
C TYR A 239 -18.54 -12.91 9.70
N TYR A 240 -18.89 -11.66 10.01
CA TYR A 240 -18.97 -11.16 11.38
C TYR A 240 -20.33 -11.43 12.07
N GLY A 241 -21.22 -12.17 11.44
CA GLY A 241 -22.54 -12.55 12.02
C GLY A 241 -23.50 -11.37 12.17
N LYS A 242 -23.35 -10.31 11.34
CA LYS A 242 -24.16 -9.08 11.44
C LYS A 242 -25.42 -9.11 10.56
N VAL A 243 -25.42 -9.92 9.52
CA VAL A 243 -26.53 -10.17 8.62
C VAL A 243 -26.62 -11.64 8.24
N LYS A 244 -27.79 -12.09 7.77
CA LYS A 244 -28.02 -13.49 7.36
C LYS A 244 -27.87 -13.69 5.85
N SER A 245 -28.08 -12.64 5.04
CA SER A 245 -28.00 -12.67 3.58
C SER A 245 -27.55 -11.30 3.05
N ASP A 246 -27.23 -11.24 1.76
CA ASP A 246 -27.00 -9.98 1.07
C ASP A 246 -28.27 -9.18 0.85
N ASP A 247 -29.46 -9.81 0.74
CA ASP A 247 -30.76 -9.12 0.75
C ASP A 247 -30.95 -8.30 2.03
N GLU A 248 -30.66 -8.89 3.20
CA GLU A 248 -30.74 -8.17 4.47
C GLU A 248 -29.74 -7.00 4.50
N TYR A 249 -28.51 -7.22 4.02
CA TYR A 249 -27.51 -6.18 3.90
C TYR A 249 -27.96 -5.08 2.93
N ASN A 250 -28.49 -5.43 1.76
CA ASN A 250 -28.95 -4.51 0.74
C ASN A 250 -30.10 -3.63 1.26
N ALA A 251 -31.03 -4.19 2.05
CA ALA A 251 -32.10 -3.41 2.70
C ALA A 251 -31.55 -2.38 3.70
N ILE A 252 -30.44 -2.69 4.38
CA ILE A 252 -29.75 -1.75 5.27
C ILE A 252 -29.00 -0.69 4.47
N ARG A 253 -28.19 -1.11 3.48
CA ARG A 253 -27.37 -0.21 2.65
C ARG A 253 -28.24 0.79 1.86
N ALA A 254 -29.38 0.35 1.32
CA ALA A 254 -30.28 1.18 0.54
C ALA A 254 -30.79 2.42 1.30
N LYS A 255 -30.82 2.40 2.62
CA LYS A 255 -31.16 3.56 3.46
C LYS A 255 -30.10 4.68 3.40
N TYR A 256 -28.89 4.38 2.95
CA TYR A 256 -27.74 5.28 2.94
C TYR A 256 -27.31 5.68 1.53
N GLY A 257 -27.83 5.03 0.49
CA GLY A 257 -27.56 5.40 -0.89
C GLY A 257 -27.47 4.24 -1.87
N ASP A 258 -26.95 4.54 -3.06
CA ASP A 258 -26.82 3.57 -4.15
C ASP A 258 -25.73 2.52 -3.85
N THR A 259 -25.88 1.33 -4.45
CA THR A 259 -24.97 0.20 -4.29
C THR A 259 -23.51 0.50 -4.70
N THR A 260 -23.32 1.43 -5.63
CA THR A 260 -21.99 1.81 -6.14
C THR A 260 -21.27 2.87 -5.30
N LEU A 261 -21.95 3.47 -4.31
CA LEU A 261 -21.39 4.53 -3.49
C LEU A 261 -20.60 3.97 -2.31
N VAL A 262 -19.33 4.34 -2.23
CA VAL A 262 -18.44 3.95 -1.12
C VAL A 262 -19.03 4.33 0.24
N GLU A 263 -19.51 5.58 0.38
CA GLU A 263 -20.05 6.06 1.66
C GLU A 263 -21.33 5.33 2.08
N ALA A 264 -22.16 4.87 1.13
CA ALA A 264 -23.32 4.05 1.45
C ALA A 264 -22.90 2.70 2.04
N GLN A 265 -21.88 2.07 1.47
CA GLN A 265 -21.33 0.81 1.96
C GLN A 265 -20.66 0.99 3.34
N LEU A 266 -19.84 2.03 3.52
CA LEU A 266 -19.20 2.31 4.79
C LEU A 266 -20.21 2.60 5.90
N THR A 267 -21.22 3.40 5.60
CA THR A 267 -22.27 3.76 6.58
C THR A 267 -23.12 2.55 6.95
N ALA A 268 -23.46 1.69 5.98
CA ALA A 268 -24.16 0.43 6.25
C ALA A 268 -23.33 -0.50 7.17
N LEU A 269 -22.05 -0.71 6.88
CA LEU A 269 -21.17 -1.53 7.72
C LEU A 269 -21.03 -0.93 9.14
N ARG A 270 -20.88 0.39 9.24
CA ARG A 270 -20.77 1.08 10.54
C ARG A 270 -22.07 1.03 11.35
N SER A 271 -23.23 1.07 10.69
CA SER A 271 -24.54 0.90 11.36
C SER A 271 -24.69 -0.48 11.98
N LEU A 272 -24.01 -1.49 11.43
CA LEU A 272 -23.92 -2.85 11.94
C LEU A 272 -22.86 -3.02 13.04
N LYS A 273 -22.30 -1.90 13.56
CA LYS A 273 -21.24 -1.88 14.59
C LYS A 273 -19.91 -2.46 14.12
N LEU A 274 -19.63 -2.38 12.83
CA LEU A 274 -18.35 -2.72 12.24
C LEU A 274 -17.53 -1.44 11.99
N GLN A 275 -16.24 -1.49 12.28
CA GLN A 275 -15.32 -0.39 11.95
C GLN A 275 -14.87 -0.56 10.50
N ALA A 276 -15.49 0.15 9.58
CA ALA A 276 -15.18 0.08 8.15
C ALA A 276 -14.50 1.34 7.65
N ARG A 277 -13.47 1.17 6.81
CA ARG A 277 -12.79 2.28 6.13
C ARG A 277 -12.44 1.90 4.69
N PHE A 278 -12.52 2.88 3.79
CA PHE A 278 -12.05 2.78 2.43
C PHE A 278 -10.60 3.26 2.35
N VAL A 279 -9.77 2.54 1.60
CA VAL A 279 -8.40 2.90 1.29
C VAL A 279 -8.17 2.79 -0.22
N THR A 280 -7.44 3.76 -0.79
CA THR A 280 -7.10 3.81 -2.21
C THR A 280 -5.66 3.38 -2.48
N ASN A 281 -4.91 3.11 -1.42
CA ASN A 281 -3.48 2.79 -1.46
C ASN A 281 -3.16 1.45 -0.76
N ALA A 282 -4.07 0.48 -0.87
CA ALA A 282 -3.86 -0.85 -0.30
C ALA A 282 -2.83 -1.62 -1.14
N ALA A 283 -1.71 -2.00 -0.52
CA ALA A 283 -0.70 -2.86 -1.12
C ALA A 283 -0.99 -4.34 -0.81
N PRO A 284 -0.50 -5.29 -1.64
CA PRO A 284 -0.67 -6.73 -1.40
C PRO A 284 -0.27 -7.18 0.01
N GLY A 285 0.83 -6.64 0.56
CA GLY A 285 1.29 -6.97 1.91
C GLY A 285 0.32 -6.55 3.03
N LEU A 286 -0.42 -5.45 2.84
CA LEU A 286 -1.48 -5.04 3.77
C LEU A 286 -2.60 -6.08 3.79
N ILE A 287 -3.02 -6.55 2.61
CA ILE A 287 -4.08 -7.55 2.50
C ILE A 287 -3.65 -8.89 3.13
N GLU A 288 -2.41 -9.32 2.87
CA GLU A 288 -1.87 -10.51 3.51
C GLU A 288 -1.87 -10.40 5.04
N THR A 289 -1.54 -9.23 5.58
CA THR A 289 -1.56 -8.95 7.03
C THR A 289 -2.99 -8.99 7.59
N GLU A 290 -3.97 -8.35 6.90
CA GLU A 290 -5.37 -8.41 7.31
C GLU A 290 -5.88 -9.85 7.36
N LEU A 291 -5.60 -10.64 6.33
CA LEU A 291 -6.01 -12.04 6.23
C LEU A 291 -5.30 -12.95 7.23
N ARG A 292 -3.96 -12.83 7.36
CA ARG A 292 -3.13 -13.71 8.18
C ARG A 292 -3.26 -13.42 9.66
N ASP A 293 -2.98 -12.19 10.03
CA ASP A 293 -2.81 -11.78 11.42
C ASP A 293 -4.13 -11.28 11.99
N GLY A 294 -4.86 -10.52 11.19
CA GLY A 294 -6.16 -9.96 11.54
C GLY A 294 -7.32 -10.94 11.48
N LYS A 295 -7.18 -12.03 10.70
CA LYS A 295 -8.31 -12.93 10.35
C LYS A 295 -9.50 -12.16 9.79
N ARG A 296 -9.22 -11.13 8.97
CA ARG A 296 -10.20 -10.22 8.41
C ARG A 296 -10.24 -10.35 6.89
N PRO A 297 -11.38 -10.73 6.30
CA PRO A 297 -11.58 -10.68 4.86
C PRO A 297 -11.58 -9.23 4.37
N VAL A 298 -11.16 -9.03 3.12
CA VAL A 298 -11.01 -7.70 2.54
C VAL A 298 -11.76 -7.60 1.22
N ALA A 299 -12.69 -6.65 1.10
CA ALA A 299 -13.27 -6.35 -0.21
C ALA A 299 -12.30 -5.47 -1.00
N VAL A 300 -12.10 -5.81 -2.27
CA VAL A 300 -11.19 -5.11 -3.19
C VAL A 300 -11.90 -4.71 -4.48
N GLY A 301 -11.61 -3.49 -4.95
CA GLY A 301 -12.15 -2.96 -6.21
C GLY A 301 -11.11 -3.03 -7.32
N TRP A 302 -11.43 -3.68 -8.45
CA TRP A 302 -10.50 -3.97 -9.53
C TRP A 302 -11.14 -3.92 -10.92
N LEU A 303 -10.32 -3.84 -11.99
CA LEU A 303 -10.77 -3.75 -13.38
C LEU A 303 -10.92 -5.15 -13.98
N HIS A 304 -12.16 -5.55 -14.28
CA HIS A 304 -12.48 -6.91 -14.73
C HIS A 304 -12.59 -7.07 -16.27
N GLN A 305 -12.56 -5.96 -17.01
CA GLN A 305 -12.65 -5.96 -18.47
C GLN A 305 -11.28 -5.74 -19.12
N GLY A 306 -11.21 -5.95 -20.44
CA GLY A 306 -10.01 -5.74 -21.26
C GLY A 306 -8.88 -6.72 -20.99
N PRO A 307 -7.86 -6.76 -21.85
CA PRO A 307 -6.71 -7.65 -21.68
C PRO A 307 -5.85 -7.25 -20.49
N ILE A 308 -5.08 -8.20 -19.94
CA ILE A 308 -4.20 -7.98 -18.77
C ILE A 308 -3.16 -6.88 -19.00
N THR A 309 -2.82 -6.58 -20.23
CA THR A 309 -1.88 -5.51 -20.63
C THR A 309 -2.51 -4.12 -20.58
N ALA A 310 -3.84 -4.04 -20.64
CA ALA A 310 -4.61 -2.81 -20.58
C ALA A 310 -5.99 -3.09 -19.92
N PRO A 311 -6.05 -3.34 -18.61
CA PRO A 311 -7.30 -3.59 -17.91
C PRO A 311 -8.23 -2.39 -17.99
N THR A 312 -9.53 -2.64 -18.17
CA THR A 312 -10.57 -1.62 -18.31
C THR A 312 -11.83 -2.00 -17.53
N GLY A 313 -12.88 -1.17 -17.65
CA GLY A 313 -14.21 -1.37 -17.07
C GLY A 313 -14.54 -0.38 -15.97
N GLY A 314 -15.79 -0.36 -15.55
CA GLY A 314 -16.30 0.54 -14.52
C GLY A 314 -15.96 0.15 -13.09
N GLY A 315 -15.07 -0.84 -12.92
CA GLY A 315 -14.72 -1.43 -11.63
C GLY A 315 -15.62 -2.62 -11.27
N HIS A 316 -15.04 -3.55 -10.51
CA HIS A 316 -15.73 -4.70 -9.95
C HIS A 316 -15.24 -4.92 -8.53
N TRP A 317 -16.09 -5.38 -7.64
CA TRP A 317 -15.76 -5.66 -6.25
C TRP A 317 -15.90 -7.15 -5.95
N SER A 318 -14.89 -7.69 -5.27
CA SER A 318 -14.89 -9.05 -4.77
C SER A 318 -14.18 -9.15 -3.42
N VAL A 319 -14.25 -10.28 -2.72
CA VAL A 319 -13.70 -10.44 -1.38
C VAL A 319 -12.50 -11.37 -1.41
N LEU A 320 -11.34 -10.88 -1.03
CA LEU A 320 -10.18 -11.72 -0.74
C LEU A 320 -10.39 -12.38 0.63
N ILE A 321 -10.45 -13.72 0.61
CA ILE A 321 -10.73 -14.55 1.77
C ILE A 321 -9.51 -15.36 2.21
N GLY A 322 -8.46 -15.34 1.41
CA GLY A 322 -7.24 -16.07 1.70
C GLY A 322 -6.18 -15.87 0.63
N PHE A 323 -5.07 -16.55 0.79
CA PHE A 323 -3.98 -16.59 -0.17
C PHE A 323 -3.12 -17.85 0.00
N ASP A 324 -2.44 -18.23 -1.05
CA ASP A 324 -1.25 -19.08 -1.07
C ASP A 324 -0.06 -18.30 -1.67
N PRO A 325 1.14 -18.88 -1.80
CA PRO A 325 2.29 -18.17 -2.37
C PRO A 325 2.06 -17.51 -3.73
N ALA A 326 1.28 -18.15 -4.59
CA ALA A 326 1.09 -17.75 -5.98
C ALA A 326 -0.28 -17.08 -6.22
N ASN A 327 -1.26 -17.33 -5.35
CA ASN A 327 -2.64 -16.96 -5.60
C ASN A 327 -3.27 -16.19 -4.44
N TRP A 328 -4.20 -15.31 -4.78
CA TRP A 328 -5.29 -14.89 -3.92
C TRP A 328 -6.40 -15.94 -3.96
N ILE A 329 -7.07 -16.15 -2.84
CA ILE A 329 -8.31 -16.94 -2.78
C ILE A 329 -9.45 -15.93 -2.61
N CYS A 330 -10.37 -15.93 -3.56
CA CYS A 330 -11.36 -14.88 -3.74
C CYS A 330 -12.78 -15.45 -3.73
N ASN A 331 -13.69 -14.77 -3.07
CA ASN A 331 -15.12 -14.87 -3.31
C ASN A 331 -15.51 -13.76 -4.27
N ASP A 332 -15.79 -14.10 -5.52
CA ASP A 332 -16.23 -13.17 -6.55
C ASP A 332 -17.75 -13.29 -6.74
N PRO A 333 -18.53 -12.27 -6.40
CA PRO A 333 -19.98 -12.36 -6.43
C PRO A 333 -20.58 -12.51 -7.82
N ASN A 334 -19.80 -12.25 -8.88
CA ASN A 334 -20.25 -12.36 -10.28
C ASN A 334 -19.80 -13.66 -10.96
N GLY A 335 -19.04 -14.53 -10.28
CA GLY A 335 -18.52 -15.76 -10.85
C GLY A 335 -17.01 -15.76 -11.04
N GLU A 336 -16.48 -16.59 -11.93
CA GLU A 336 -15.05 -16.72 -12.21
C GLU A 336 -14.62 -15.83 -13.36
N ALA A 337 -13.75 -14.85 -13.09
CA ALA A 337 -13.26 -13.91 -14.09
C ALA A 337 -12.07 -14.48 -14.86
N ASN A 338 -11.99 -14.14 -16.16
CA ASN A 338 -10.79 -14.35 -16.97
C ASN A 338 -9.79 -13.21 -16.73
N LEU A 339 -8.79 -13.47 -15.92
CA LEU A 339 -7.80 -12.43 -15.58
C LEU A 339 -6.85 -12.09 -16.74
N VAL A 340 -6.76 -12.89 -17.80
CA VAL A 340 -5.88 -12.63 -18.94
C VAL A 340 -6.62 -11.85 -20.03
N ALA A 341 -7.75 -12.37 -20.48
CA ALA A 341 -8.54 -11.75 -21.55
C ALA A 341 -9.48 -10.63 -21.04
N GLY A 342 -9.87 -10.66 -19.78
CA GLY A 342 -10.95 -9.86 -19.20
C GLY A 342 -12.31 -10.51 -19.38
N GLY A 343 -13.30 -9.99 -18.64
CA GLY A 343 -14.63 -10.59 -18.58
C GLY A 343 -14.69 -11.82 -17.68
N TYR A 344 -15.64 -12.70 -17.91
CA TYR A 344 -15.93 -13.85 -17.07
C TYR A 344 -15.86 -15.16 -17.85
N GLU A 345 -15.25 -16.18 -17.24
CA GLU A 345 -15.28 -17.57 -17.73
C GLU A 345 -16.68 -18.17 -17.48
N ASN A 346 -17.24 -17.87 -16.33
CA ASN A 346 -18.59 -18.28 -15.97
C ASN A 346 -19.15 -17.35 -14.89
N HIS A 347 -20.49 -17.34 -14.75
CA HIS A 347 -21.19 -16.54 -13.75
C HIS A 347 -21.72 -17.36 -12.57
N THR A 348 -21.32 -18.61 -12.39
CA THR A 348 -21.88 -19.51 -11.36
C THR A 348 -20.87 -20.01 -10.33
N LYS A 349 -19.59 -19.93 -10.62
CA LYS A 349 -18.51 -20.45 -9.77
C LYS A 349 -17.67 -19.31 -9.21
N GLY A 350 -18.18 -18.59 -8.22
CA GLY A 350 -17.49 -17.44 -7.63
C GLY A 350 -16.88 -17.69 -6.26
N ALA A 351 -17.18 -18.81 -5.62
CA ALA A 351 -16.74 -19.11 -4.26
C ALA A 351 -15.32 -19.71 -4.22
N GLY A 352 -14.42 -19.08 -3.48
CA GLY A 352 -13.08 -19.63 -3.21
C GLY A 352 -12.18 -19.77 -4.44
N ILE A 353 -12.35 -18.92 -5.44
CA ILE A 353 -11.57 -18.97 -6.69
C ILE A 353 -10.10 -18.62 -6.41
N LYS A 354 -9.20 -19.34 -7.08
CA LYS A 354 -7.77 -19.01 -7.06
C LYS A 354 -7.42 -18.09 -8.22
N TYR A 355 -7.23 -16.83 -7.92
CA TYR A 355 -6.71 -15.83 -8.84
C TYR A 355 -5.21 -15.65 -8.67
N SER A 356 -4.41 -15.86 -9.74
CA SER A 356 -2.96 -15.66 -9.64
C SER A 356 -2.63 -14.23 -9.21
N LYS A 357 -1.77 -14.08 -8.20
CA LYS A 357 -1.33 -12.75 -7.72
C LYS A 357 -0.71 -11.92 -8.84
N ALA A 358 0.02 -12.55 -9.75
CA ALA A 358 0.65 -11.89 -10.89
C ALA A 358 -0.37 -11.20 -11.79
N ASN A 359 -1.50 -11.84 -12.10
CA ASN A 359 -2.52 -11.29 -12.98
C ASN A 359 -3.51 -10.39 -12.21
N PHE A 360 -3.94 -10.82 -11.03
CA PHE A 360 -4.90 -10.07 -10.24
C PHE A 360 -4.34 -8.70 -9.81
N ASN A 361 -3.08 -8.64 -9.36
CA ASN A 361 -2.48 -7.39 -8.92
C ASN A 361 -2.36 -6.37 -10.05
N ARG A 362 -2.18 -6.80 -11.30
CA ARG A 362 -2.20 -5.88 -12.46
C ARG A 362 -3.56 -5.23 -12.65
N ARG A 363 -4.65 -5.94 -12.35
CA ARG A 363 -6.03 -5.44 -12.47
C ARG A 363 -6.48 -4.65 -11.26
N TRP A 364 -5.81 -4.84 -10.12
CA TRP A 364 -6.18 -4.22 -8.86
C TRP A 364 -5.25 -3.07 -8.46
N CYS A 365 -3.93 -3.28 -8.49
CA CYS A 365 -2.95 -2.33 -7.96
C CYS A 365 -2.56 -1.22 -8.95
N GLU A 366 -2.95 -1.29 -10.21
CA GLU A 366 -2.50 -0.38 -11.28
C GLU A 366 -3.61 0.55 -11.80
N ILE A 367 -4.74 0.60 -11.11
CA ILE A 367 -5.93 1.36 -11.58
C ILE A 367 -5.59 2.84 -11.83
N ASP A 368 -4.80 3.46 -10.97
CA ASP A 368 -4.43 4.88 -11.07
C ASP A 368 -2.91 5.07 -11.30
N GLY A 369 -2.23 4.07 -11.87
CA GLY A 369 -0.77 4.09 -12.05
C GLY A 369 0.04 3.95 -10.76
N ALA A 370 -0.62 3.75 -9.62
CA ALA A 370 -0.01 3.46 -8.34
C ALA A 370 0.22 1.95 -8.15
N ALA A 371 1.21 1.58 -7.30
CA ALA A 371 1.44 0.18 -6.92
C ALA A 371 0.43 -0.33 -5.88
N THR A 372 -0.70 0.34 -5.73
CA THR A 372 -1.69 0.15 -4.68
C THR A 372 -3.10 0.26 -5.23
N GLY A 373 -4.03 -0.47 -4.64
CA GLY A 373 -5.41 -0.57 -5.11
C GLY A 373 -6.45 -0.19 -4.06
N TRP A 374 -7.70 -0.23 -4.49
CA TRP A 374 -8.84 0.08 -3.63
C TRP A 374 -9.23 -1.11 -2.76
N ALA A 375 -9.48 -0.84 -1.48
CA ALA A 375 -9.95 -1.85 -0.54
C ALA A 375 -10.89 -1.27 0.52
N ILE A 376 -11.83 -2.09 0.98
CA ILE A 376 -12.60 -1.85 2.21
C ILE A 376 -12.02 -2.74 3.29
N LEU A 377 -11.48 -2.12 4.33
CA LEU A 377 -10.95 -2.79 5.52
C LEU A 377 -12.00 -2.73 6.63
N VAL A 378 -12.30 -3.89 7.22
CA VAL A 378 -13.39 -4.01 8.21
C VAL A 378 -12.87 -4.73 9.46
N LYS A 379 -13.19 -4.16 10.62
CA LYS A 379 -12.94 -4.76 11.94
C LYS A 379 -14.25 -4.92 12.70
N PRO A 380 -14.36 -5.95 13.55
CA PRO A 380 -15.52 -6.13 14.42
C PRO A 380 -15.65 -5.00 15.45
#